data_842b44f77f3be5ee416f7b7881fe10a6
#
_entry.id   842b44f77f3be5ee416f7b7881fe10a6
#
_cell.length_a   1.000
_cell.length_b   1.000
_cell.length_c   1.000
_cell.angle_alpha   90.00
_cell.angle_beta   90.00
_cell.angle_gamma   90.00
#
_symmetry.space_group_name_H-M   'P 1'
#
loop_
_entity.id
_entity.type
_entity.pdbx_description
1 polymer ?
#
loop_
_entity_poly.entity_id
_entity_poly.type
_entity_poly.pdbx_seq_one_letter_code
_entity_poly.pdbx_strand_id
1 'polypeptide(L)'
;CYTPPPVYEAVLDWARKHLDIGDRPVVRPFYPGGDFEHFDYPDNCVVIDNPPFSIFSKICNWYVERGIPFLLFAPAMSSIRQNVTYIGVSCTITYENGANVNTAFVTNMMGDIICTTAPDLHESVKKANDDNLKQSKKAIRKLSFPACVLRATTLHTMSRAGVDFCIKREQGCVVGQACESKNGEFGNSILLSDTATAKKLAAEKLAAEKLAAERLTLTEKSKAIIAQLNSPY
;
A
#
# COMPACT_ATOMS: atom_id res chain seq x y z
N CYS A 1 12.03 7.33 -7.92
CA CYS A 1 10.88 7.98 -7.26
C CYS A 1 11.35 8.59 -5.97
N TYR A 2 11.15 9.91 -5.80
CA TYR A 2 11.54 10.58 -4.57
C TYR A 2 10.43 10.52 -3.54
N THR A 3 10.80 10.23 -2.31
CA THR A 3 9.93 10.37 -1.16
C THR A 3 9.73 11.86 -0.88
N PRO A 4 8.48 12.37 -0.77
CA PRO A 4 8.24 13.76 -0.41
C PRO A 4 8.95 14.14 0.89
N PRO A 5 9.61 15.32 0.97
CA PRO A 5 10.34 15.71 2.17
C PRO A 5 9.55 15.63 3.46
N PRO A 6 8.26 16.07 3.56
CA PRO A 6 7.49 15.93 4.80
C PRO A 6 7.28 14.49 5.25
N VAL A 7 7.12 13.56 4.29
CA VAL A 7 6.98 12.13 4.58
C VAL A 7 8.31 11.55 5.09
N TYR A 8 9.42 11.92 4.47
CA TYR A 8 10.75 11.51 4.91
C TYR A 8 11.06 11.98 6.32
N GLU A 9 10.80 13.25 6.63
CA GLU A 9 11.00 13.83 7.97
C GLU A 9 10.15 13.12 9.03
N ALA A 10 8.89 12.81 8.73
CA ALA A 10 8.04 12.05 9.65
C ALA A 10 8.60 10.66 9.97
N VAL A 11 9.20 9.98 8.98
CA VAL A 11 9.86 8.69 9.17
C VAL A 11 11.16 8.83 9.96
N LEU A 12 11.95 9.85 9.68
CA LEU A 12 13.20 10.14 10.39
C LEU A 12 12.93 10.47 11.87
N ASP A 13 11.92 11.30 12.15
CA ASP A 13 11.53 11.65 13.53
C ASP A 13 11.04 10.43 14.31
N TRP A 14 10.27 9.56 13.67
CA TRP A 14 9.86 8.29 14.27
C TRP A 14 11.05 7.39 14.55
N ALA A 15 11.95 7.26 13.59
CA ALA A 15 13.15 6.43 13.72
C ALA A 15 14.05 6.90 14.89
N ARG A 16 14.22 8.19 15.07
CA ARG A 16 14.97 8.76 16.19
C ARG A 16 14.36 8.47 17.55
N LYS A 17 13.04 8.28 17.63
CA LYS A 17 12.33 7.96 18.89
C LYS A 17 12.33 6.48 19.24
N HIS A 18 12.30 5.61 18.22
CA HIS A 18 12.00 4.19 18.40
C HIS A 18 13.15 3.25 18.06
N LEU A 19 14.15 3.76 17.33
CA LEU A 19 15.34 3.01 16.95
C LEU A 19 16.57 3.65 17.60
N ASP A 20 17.55 2.83 17.96
CA ASP A 20 18.80 3.31 18.55
C ASP A 20 19.69 3.99 17.49
N ILE A 21 19.26 5.16 17.03
CA ILE A 21 19.98 5.96 16.04
C ILE A 21 20.95 6.92 16.74
N GLY A 22 20.53 7.58 17.86
CA GLY A 22 21.32 8.57 18.55
C GLY A 22 21.81 9.69 17.62
N ASP A 23 23.09 10.05 17.77
CA ASP A 23 23.78 11.07 16.96
C ASP A 23 24.44 10.48 15.70
N ARG A 24 24.12 9.25 15.31
CA ARG A 24 24.69 8.59 14.14
C ARG A 24 24.41 9.40 12.85
N PRO A 25 25.37 9.47 11.93
CA PRO A 25 25.12 10.03 10.61
C PRO A 25 24.02 9.25 9.88
N VAL A 26 22.96 9.94 9.46
CA VAL A 26 21.91 9.35 8.61
C VAL A 26 22.25 9.58 7.16
N VAL A 27 22.32 8.51 6.37
CA VAL A 27 22.72 8.56 4.94
C VAL A 27 21.62 8.05 4.03
N ARG A 28 21.66 8.55 2.77
CA ARG A 28 20.67 8.24 1.73
C ARG A 28 21.35 7.81 0.43
N PRO A 29 21.79 6.53 0.31
CA PRO A 29 22.57 6.06 -0.82
C PRO A 29 21.78 5.90 -2.13
N PHE A 30 20.43 5.90 -2.08
CA PHE A 30 19.55 5.73 -3.25
C PHE A 30 19.16 7.05 -3.90
N TYR A 31 19.93 8.10 -3.65
CA TYR A 31 19.76 9.36 -4.40
C TYR A 31 19.97 9.10 -5.89
N PRO A 32 19.31 9.83 -6.81
CA PRO A 32 19.37 9.60 -8.25
C PRO A 32 20.79 9.44 -8.77
N GLY A 33 21.04 8.32 -9.40
CA GLY A 33 22.36 7.94 -9.90
C GLY A 33 23.32 7.42 -8.83
N GLY A 34 22.86 7.22 -7.58
CA GLY A 34 23.68 6.62 -6.51
C GLY A 34 23.79 5.11 -6.65
N ASP A 35 25.00 4.62 -6.48
CA ASP A 35 25.32 3.19 -6.36
C ASP A 35 25.54 2.86 -4.89
N PHE A 36 24.57 2.14 -4.28
CA PHE A 36 24.63 1.80 -2.87
C PHE A 36 25.79 0.85 -2.52
N GLU A 37 26.31 0.08 -3.47
CA GLU A 37 27.43 -0.83 -3.23
C GLU A 37 28.78 -0.08 -3.17
N HIS A 38 28.88 1.09 -3.80
CA HIS A 38 30.07 1.95 -3.84
C HIS A 38 29.88 3.30 -3.12
N PHE A 39 28.78 3.44 -2.37
CA PHE A 39 28.54 4.63 -1.56
C PHE A 39 29.58 4.70 -0.42
N ASP A 40 30.11 5.89 -0.13
CA ASP A 40 31.02 6.12 0.97
C ASP A 40 30.25 6.20 2.30
N TYR A 41 30.12 5.06 2.99
CA TYR A 41 29.41 4.95 4.24
C TYR A 41 30.27 5.47 5.40
N PRO A 42 29.89 6.58 6.05
CA PRO A 42 30.57 7.02 7.26
C PRO A 42 30.55 5.94 8.35
N ASP A 43 31.58 5.92 9.18
CA ASP A 43 31.61 5.03 10.33
C ASP A 43 30.35 5.22 11.19
N ASN A 44 29.78 4.10 11.64
CA ASN A 44 28.61 4.07 12.51
C ASN A 44 27.35 4.77 11.92
N CYS A 45 27.24 4.90 10.60
CA CYS A 45 26.06 5.51 9.99
C CYS A 45 24.81 4.62 10.07
N VAL A 46 23.65 5.24 9.82
CA VAL A 46 22.36 4.55 9.63
C VAL A 46 21.79 4.94 8.28
N VAL A 47 21.36 3.96 7.52
CA VAL A 47 20.67 4.20 6.25
C VAL A 47 19.18 4.36 6.49
N ILE A 48 18.61 5.54 6.15
CA ILE A 48 17.16 5.74 6.12
C ILE A 48 16.81 6.24 4.73
N ASP A 49 16.30 5.35 3.89
CA ASP A 49 16.08 5.70 2.49
C ASP A 49 15.00 4.84 1.80
N ASN A 50 14.64 5.24 0.59
CA ASN A 50 13.67 4.58 -0.26
C ASN A 50 14.38 3.89 -1.44
N PRO A 51 14.67 2.59 -1.32
CA PRO A 51 15.43 1.85 -2.33
C PRO A 51 14.57 1.45 -3.54
N PRO A 52 15.21 1.09 -4.67
CA PRO A 52 14.52 0.46 -5.79
C PRO A 52 13.92 -0.89 -5.38
N PHE A 53 12.59 -1.04 -5.48
CA PHE A 53 11.89 -2.25 -5.04
C PHE A 53 12.22 -3.50 -5.87
N SER A 54 12.64 -3.32 -7.13
CA SER A 54 13.04 -4.42 -8.01
C SER A 54 14.23 -5.23 -7.49
N ILE A 55 15.12 -4.60 -6.73
CA ILE A 55 16.32 -5.22 -6.13
C ILE A 55 16.31 -5.19 -4.60
N PHE A 56 15.14 -5.00 -4.00
CA PHE A 56 14.97 -4.81 -2.55
C PHE A 56 15.61 -5.93 -1.72
N SER A 57 15.46 -7.19 -2.16
CA SER A 57 16.05 -8.34 -1.48
C SER A 57 17.58 -8.29 -1.44
N LYS A 58 18.18 -7.94 -2.59
CA LYS A 58 19.64 -7.80 -2.70
C LYS A 58 20.16 -6.72 -1.75
N ILE A 59 19.47 -5.60 -1.70
CA ILE A 59 19.81 -4.46 -0.82
C ILE A 59 19.74 -4.85 0.67
N CYS A 60 18.65 -5.47 1.11
CA CYS A 60 18.52 -5.89 2.51
C CYS A 60 19.62 -6.87 2.91
N ASN A 61 19.89 -7.89 2.10
CA ASN A 61 20.94 -8.87 2.39
C ASN A 61 22.30 -8.20 2.43
N TRP A 62 22.59 -7.32 1.49
CA TRP A 62 23.88 -6.60 1.41
C TRP A 62 24.16 -5.76 2.67
N TYR A 63 23.16 -5.07 3.21
CA TYR A 63 23.30 -4.32 4.46
C TYR A 63 23.41 -5.22 5.68
N VAL A 64 22.63 -6.30 5.75
CA VAL A 64 22.70 -7.28 6.86
C VAL A 64 24.08 -7.93 6.91
N GLU A 65 24.62 -8.39 5.77
CA GLU A 65 25.94 -9.02 5.69
C GLU A 65 27.08 -8.10 6.14
N ARG A 66 26.93 -6.79 5.96
CA ARG A 66 27.92 -5.78 6.33
C ARG A 66 27.68 -5.15 7.69
N GLY A 67 26.62 -5.57 8.38
CA GLY A 67 26.26 -4.98 9.68
C GLY A 67 25.91 -3.49 9.62
N ILE A 68 25.51 -2.99 8.45
CA ILE A 68 25.09 -1.59 8.30
C ILE A 68 23.63 -1.45 8.77
N PRO A 69 23.37 -0.63 9.81
CA PRO A 69 22.01 -0.40 10.29
C PRO A 69 21.16 0.35 9.26
N PHE A 70 19.90 -0.05 9.13
CA PHE A 70 19.00 0.60 8.18
C PHE A 70 17.53 0.60 8.61
N LEU A 71 16.80 1.59 8.12
CA LEU A 71 15.34 1.63 8.00
C LEU A 71 14.98 1.98 6.57
N LEU A 72 14.40 1.04 5.84
CA LEU A 72 14.07 1.22 4.42
C LEU A 72 12.57 1.26 4.19
N PHE A 73 12.14 2.17 3.32
CA PHE A 73 10.81 2.10 2.72
C PHE A 73 10.69 0.81 1.91
N ALA A 74 9.57 0.13 2.03
CA ALA A 74 9.39 -1.21 1.48
C ALA A 74 7.98 -1.38 0.88
N PRO A 75 7.82 -2.21 -0.17
CA PRO A 75 6.50 -2.56 -0.65
C PRO A 75 5.76 -3.40 0.40
N ALA A 76 4.53 -2.99 0.76
CA ALA A 76 3.77 -3.59 1.85
C ALA A 76 3.49 -5.09 1.68
N MET A 77 3.40 -5.60 0.44
CA MET A 77 2.93 -6.96 0.17
C MET A 77 4.04 -8.02 0.04
N SER A 78 5.32 -7.63 -0.07
CA SER A 78 6.39 -8.56 -0.44
C SER A 78 7.67 -8.44 0.39
N SER A 79 7.60 -7.78 1.56
CA SER A 79 8.81 -7.38 2.30
C SER A 79 9.04 -8.12 3.62
N ILE A 80 8.19 -9.08 3.99
CA ILE A 80 8.39 -9.92 5.19
C ILE A 80 9.52 -10.92 4.91
N ARG A 81 10.55 -10.90 5.77
CA ARG A 81 11.76 -11.73 5.65
C ARG A 81 12.25 -12.18 7.02
N GLN A 82 12.98 -13.29 7.05
CA GLN A 82 13.48 -13.88 8.29
C GLN A 82 14.60 -13.07 8.96
N ASN A 83 15.41 -12.37 8.21
CA ASN A 83 16.64 -11.72 8.68
C ASN A 83 16.49 -10.22 8.96
N VAL A 84 15.28 -9.68 8.92
CA VAL A 84 14.96 -8.27 9.18
C VAL A 84 13.58 -8.14 9.82
N THR A 85 13.34 -7.04 10.50
CA THR A 85 12.02 -6.72 11.08
C THR A 85 11.16 -6.01 10.06
N TYR A 86 9.99 -6.56 9.77
CA TYR A 86 8.94 -5.90 8.99
C TYR A 86 8.08 -5.01 9.89
N ILE A 87 7.91 -3.74 9.53
CA ILE A 87 7.06 -2.77 10.25
C ILE A 87 5.84 -2.47 9.39
N GLY A 88 4.69 -3.03 9.78
CA GLY A 88 3.42 -2.87 9.10
C GLY A 88 2.73 -1.55 9.46
N VAL A 89 2.65 -0.62 8.52
CA VAL A 89 2.02 0.71 8.73
C VAL A 89 0.82 0.95 7.82
N SER A 90 0.67 0.21 6.73
CA SER A 90 -0.45 0.33 5.78
C SER A 90 -0.70 1.77 5.30
N CYS A 91 0.35 2.49 4.94
CA CYS A 91 0.27 3.85 4.41
C CYS A 91 0.45 3.86 2.89
N THR A 92 -0.47 4.51 2.18
CA THR A 92 -0.27 4.82 0.76
C THR A 92 0.44 6.16 0.67
N ILE A 93 1.68 6.14 0.18
CA ILE A 93 2.49 7.33 -0.06
C ILE A 93 2.37 7.71 -1.53
N THR A 94 2.09 9.00 -1.79
CA THR A 94 2.14 9.57 -3.14
C THR A 94 3.53 10.15 -3.35
N TYR A 95 4.31 9.54 -4.20
CA TYR A 95 5.66 9.98 -4.54
C TYR A 95 5.65 11.16 -5.52
N GLU A 96 6.79 11.87 -5.66
CA GLU A 96 6.90 13.07 -6.51
C GLU A 96 6.55 12.82 -7.98
N ASN A 97 6.74 11.60 -8.48
CA ASN A 97 6.31 11.23 -9.84
C ASN A 97 4.81 10.90 -9.96
N GLY A 98 4.02 11.11 -8.89
CA GLY A 98 2.59 10.82 -8.85
C GLY A 98 2.22 9.35 -8.59
N ALA A 99 3.19 8.45 -8.43
CA ALA A 99 2.92 7.05 -8.11
C ALA A 99 2.39 6.91 -6.67
N ASN A 100 1.29 6.17 -6.51
CA ASN A 100 0.73 5.82 -5.21
C ASN A 100 1.17 4.40 -4.84
N VAL A 101 1.95 4.26 -3.78
CA VAL A 101 2.46 2.97 -3.34
C VAL A 101 2.04 2.69 -1.91
N ASN A 102 1.44 1.53 -1.68
CA ASN A 102 1.19 1.04 -0.33
C ASN A 102 2.53 0.59 0.29
N THR A 103 2.96 1.34 1.30
CA THR A 103 4.30 1.28 1.86
C THR A 103 4.27 0.70 3.28
N ALA A 104 5.24 -0.14 3.56
CA ALA A 104 5.66 -0.59 4.88
C ALA A 104 7.11 -0.17 5.10
N PHE A 105 7.70 -0.59 6.21
CA PHE A 105 9.12 -0.37 6.47
C PHE A 105 9.80 -1.68 6.86
N VAL A 106 11.12 -1.72 6.64
CA VAL A 106 11.95 -2.86 7.00
C VAL A 106 13.23 -2.36 7.65
N THR A 107 13.64 -2.98 8.77
CA THR A 107 14.84 -2.60 9.52
C THR A 107 15.58 -3.83 10.04
N ASN A 108 16.89 -3.72 10.26
CA ASN A 108 17.70 -4.70 11.00
C ASN A 108 18.05 -4.24 12.42
N MET A 109 17.41 -3.16 12.92
CA MET A 109 17.74 -2.55 14.22
C MET A 109 16.83 -2.97 15.37
N MET A 110 15.94 -3.96 15.18
CA MET A 110 14.99 -4.40 16.22
C MET A 110 15.27 -5.80 16.77
N GLY A 111 16.52 -6.25 16.71
CA GLY A 111 16.95 -7.53 17.28
C GLY A 111 16.16 -8.73 16.75
N ASP A 112 15.57 -9.52 17.64
CA ASP A 112 14.89 -10.78 17.33
C ASP A 112 13.44 -10.59 16.85
N ILE A 113 12.97 -9.36 16.68
CA ILE A 113 11.61 -9.08 16.22
C ILE A 113 11.52 -9.31 14.72
N ILE A 114 10.70 -10.25 14.28
CA ILE A 114 10.47 -10.53 12.86
C ILE A 114 9.42 -9.60 12.23
N CYS A 115 8.41 -9.17 13.00
CA CYS A 115 7.43 -8.19 12.54
C CYS A 115 6.81 -7.41 13.71
N THR A 116 6.41 -6.19 13.41
CA THR A 116 5.70 -5.32 14.36
C THR A 116 4.74 -4.40 13.62
N THR A 117 3.87 -3.73 14.37
CA THR A 117 3.05 -2.61 13.88
C THR A 117 3.56 -1.31 14.49
N ALA A 118 3.34 -0.19 13.81
CA ALA A 118 3.70 1.14 14.30
C ALA A 118 2.53 2.12 14.02
N PRO A 119 1.51 2.16 14.90
CA PRO A 119 0.35 3.02 14.71
C PRO A 119 0.70 4.51 14.66
N ASP A 120 1.64 4.94 15.48
CA ASP A 120 2.14 6.32 15.52
C ASP A 120 2.91 6.71 14.24
N LEU A 121 3.69 5.78 13.67
CA LEU A 121 4.31 5.98 12.35
C LEU A 121 3.24 6.06 11.26
N HIS A 122 2.21 5.19 11.33
CA HIS A 122 1.08 5.25 10.40
C HIS A 122 0.43 6.65 10.40
N GLU A 123 0.09 7.17 11.58
CA GLU A 123 -0.55 8.48 11.72
C GLU A 123 0.35 9.62 11.22
N SER A 124 1.64 9.60 11.58
CA SER A 124 2.62 10.62 11.19
C SER A 124 2.83 10.65 9.67
N VAL A 125 3.05 9.50 9.05
CA VAL A 125 3.25 9.38 7.59
C VAL A 125 1.98 9.74 6.84
N LYS A 126 0.82 9.27 7.29
CA LYS A 126 -0.48 9.61 6.69
C LYS A 126 -0.74 11.11 6.72
N LYS A 127 -0.53 11.75 7.87
CA LYS A 127 -0.69 13.20 8.02
C LYS A 127 0.25 13.95 7.08
N ALA A 128 1.54 13.60 7.06
CA ALA A 128 2.54 14.23 6.20
C ALA A 128 2.20 14.08 4.70
N ASN A 129 1.74 12.88 4.29
CA ASN A 129 1.32 12.64 2.91
C ASN A 129 0.04 13.41 2.55
N ASP A 130 -0.96 13.46 3.44
CA ASP A 130 -2.20 14.20 3.23
C ASP A 130 -1.93 15.71 3.13
N ASP A 131 -1.05 16.26 3.95
CA ASP A 131 -0.68 17.68 3.92
C ASP A 131 0.11 18.03 2.65
N ASN A 132 1.01 17.13 2.21
CA ASN A 132 1.70 17.28 0.92
C ASN A 132 0.71 17.28 -0.26
N LEU A 133 -0.32 16.42 -0.21
CA LEU A 133 -1.36 16.34 -1.23
C LEU A 133 -2.30 17.55 -1.24
N LYS A 134 -2.61 18.13 -0.08
CA LYS A 134 -3.40 19.37 0.01
C LYS A 134 -2.72 20.55 -0.66
N GLN A 135 -1.40 20.61 -0.56
CA GLN A 135 -0.60 21.65 -1.24
C GLN A 135 -0.57 21.45 -2.77
N SER A 136 -0.73 20.20 -3.24
CA SER A 136 -0.61 19.83 -4.65
C SER A 136 -1.93 19.61 -5.38
N LYS A 137 -3.08 19.49 -4.70
CA LYS A 137 -4.38 19.16 -5.33
C LYS A 137 -5.53 20.00 -4.80
N LYS A 138 -6.28 20.63 -5.75
CA LYS A 138 -7.70 20.97 -5.52
C LYS A 138 -8.44 19.69 -5.16
N ALA A 139 -9.17 19.71 -4.04
CA ALA A 139 -9.88 18.56 -3.49
C ALA A 139 -10.71 17.82 -4.55
N ILE A 140 -10.36 16.58 -4.84
CA ILE A 140 -11.23 15.67 -5.60
C ILE A 140 -12.36 15.27 -4.64
N ARG A 141 -13.57 15.81 -4.86
CA ARG A 141 -14.75 15.38 -4.12
C ARG A 141 -14.93 13.87 -4.32
N LYS A 142 -15.01 13.11 -3.22
CA LYS A 142 -15.52 11.73 -3.26
C LYS A 142 -16.99 11.80 -3.67
N LEU A 143 -17.29 11.48 -4.92
CA LEU A 143 -18.65 11.42 -5.44
C LEU A 143 -19.28 10.13 -4.92
N SER A 144 -20.38 10.27 -4.18
CA SER A 144 -21.28 9.17 -3.89
C SER A 144 -22.20 8.99 -5.11
N PHE A 145 -22.17 7.81 -5.70
CA PHE A 145 -22.98 7.51 -6.88
C PHE A 145 -24.35 6.96 -6.45
N PRO A 146 -25.46 7.42 -7.07
CA PRO A 146 -26.78 6.84 -6.84
C PRO A 146 -26.81 5.33 -7.15
N ALA A 147 -27.72 4.61 -6.53
CA ALA A 147 -27.87 3.16 -6.73
C ALA A 147 -28.10 2.77 -8.20
N CYS A 148 -28.81 3.62 -8.96
CA CYS A 148 -29.07 3.42 -10.38
C CYS A 148 -27.85 3.62 -11.31
N VAL A 149 -26.70 4.03 -10.77
CA VAL A 149 -25.46 4.20 -11.57
C VAL A 149 -24.62 2.93 -11.50
N LEU A 150 -24.37 2.31 -12.65
CA LEU A 150 -23.47 1.15 -12.79
C LEU A 150 -22.13 1.59 -13.37
N ARG A 151 -21.06 1.33 -12.64
CA ARG A 151 -19.69 1.65 -13.05
C ARG A 151 -18.90 0.40 -13.43
N ALA A 152 -17.87 0.56 -14.26
CA ALA A 152 -16.95 -0.52 -14.62
C ALA A 152 -16.33 -1.19 -13.39
N THR A 153 -15.98 -0.41 -12.34
CA THR A 153 -15.42 -0.96 -11.10
C THR A 153 -16.37 -1.93 -10.38
N THR A 154 -17.67 -1.68 -10.43
CA THR A 154 -18.71 -2.57 -9.88
C THR A 154 -18.73 -3.90 -10.65
N LEU A 155 -18.71 -3.85 -12.00
CA LEU A 155 -18.66 -5.05 -12.85
C LEU A 155 -17.39 -5.87 -12.59
N HIS A 156 -16.23 -5.22 -12.44
CA HIS A 156 -14.97 -5.91 -12.13
C HIS A 156 -15.04 -6.62 -10.77
N THR A 157 -15.68 -6.00 -9.76
CA THR A 157 -15.84 -6.61 -8.44
C THR A 157 -16.75 -7.84 -8.49
N MET A 158 -17.87 -7.76 -9.22
CA MET A 158 -18.78 -8.90 -9.43
C MET A 158 -18.07 -10.04 -10.16
N SER A 159 -17.36 -9.75 -11.25
CA SER A 159 -16.60 -10.73 -12.03
C SER A 159 -15.55 -11.44 -11.17
N ARG A 160 -14.76 -10.68 -10.38
CA ARG A 160 -13.76 -11.27 -9.47
C ARG A 160 -14.38 -12.16 -8.40
N ALA A 161 -15.60 -11.84 -7.95
CA ALA A 161 -16.35 -12.65 -7.00
C ALA A 161 -17.05 -13.86 -7.65
N GLY A 162 -16.87 -14.11 -8.96
CA GLY A 162 -17.55 -15.18 -9.67
C GLY A 162 -19.08 -15.01 -9.68
N VAL A 163 -19.55 -13.76 -9.84
CA VAL A 163 -20.96 -13.42 -9.96
C VAL A 163 -21.27 -13.06 -11.42
N ASP A 164 -22.12 -13.85 -12.06
CA ASP A 164 -22.62 -13.57 -13.39
C ASP A 164 -23.63 -12.42 -13.36
N PHE A 165 -23.36 -11.40 -14.17
CA PHE A 165 -24.20 -10.22 -14.22
C PHE A 165 -24.24 -9.65 -15.65
N CYS A 166 -25.43 -9.33 -16.13
CA CYS A 166 -25.63 -8.66 -17.40
C CYS A 166 -26.83 -7.72 -17.35
N ILE A 167 -26.79 -6.66 -18.16
CA ILE A 167 -27.88 -5.70 -18.38
C ILE A 167 -28.13 -5.62 -19.87
N LYS A 168 -29.39 -5.74 -20.28
CA LYS A 168 -29.81 -5.55 -21.67
C LYS A 168 -29.83 -4.07 -22.02
N ARG A 169 -29.70 -3.75 -23.32
CA ARG A 169 -29.69 -2.35 -23.81
C ARG A 169 -30.96 -1.56 -23.44
N GLU A 170 -32.11 -2.23 -23.38
CA GLU A 170 -33.41 -1.65 -22.98
C GLU A 170 -33.51 -1.32 -21.48
N GLN A 171 -32.58 -1.84 -20.64
CA GLN A 171 -32.56 -1.70 -19.19
C GLN A 171 -31.59 -0.65 -18.69
N GLY A 172 -30.77 -0.07 -19.58
CA GLY A 172 -29.80 0.94 -19.19
C GLY A 172 -29.35 1.82 -20.34
N CYS A 173 -28.87 3.01 -20.00
CA CYS A 173 -28.36 4.00 -20.95
C CYS A 173 -26.95 4.43 -20.58
N VAL A 174 -26.02 4.49 -21.53
CA VAL A 174 -24.65 4.98 -21.30
C VAL A 174 -24.67 6.51 -21.17
N VAL A 175 -24.22 7.01 -20.03
CA VAL A 175 -24.33 8.44 -19.69
C VAL A 175 -23.60 9.36 -20.68
N GLY A 176 -22.45 8.95 -21.19
CA GLY A 176 -21.69 9.73 -22.18
C GLY A 176 -22.43 9.97 -23.52
N GLN A 177 -23.48 9.19 -23.79
CA GLN A 177 -24.33 9.35 -25.00
C GLN A 177 -25.65 10.07 -24.71
N ALA A 178 -26.07 10.09 -23.43
CA ALA A 178 -27.37 10.62 -23.02
C ALA A 178 -27.33 12.08 -22.53
N CYS A 179 -26.15 12.62 -22.21
CA CYS A 179 -26.00 13.97 -21.69
C CYS A 179 -25.12 14.82 -22.60
N GLU A 180 -25.68 15.89 -23.15
CA GLU A 180 -24.94 16.96 -23.84
C GLU A 180 -24.02 17.80 -22.95
N SER A 181 -23.95 17.53 -21.63
CA SER A 181 -23.10 18.26 -20.72
C SER A 181 -21.63 17.84 -20.91
N LYS A 182 -20.77 18.80 -21.26
CA LYS A 182 -19.31 18.64 -21.44
C LYS A 182 -18.56 18.10 -20.20
N ASN A 183 -19.23 17.97 -19.05
CA ASN A 183 -18.70 17.43 -17.79
C ASN A 183 -19.69 16.41 -17.23
N GLY A 184 -19.90 15.29 -17.90
CA GLY A 184 -20.84 14.24 -17.49
C GLY A 184 -20.75 13.96 -15.98
N GLU A 185 -21.83 14.18 -15.24
CA GLU A 185 -21.89 14.05 -13.76
C GLU A 185 -21.40 12.71 -13.25
N PHE A 186 -21.48 11.65 -14.07
CA PHE A 186 -21.20 10.27 -13.69
C PHE A 186 -20.09 9.61 -14.53
N GLY A 187 -19.39 10.35 -15.40
CA GLY A 187 -18.32 9.81 -16.25
C GLY A 187 -18.81 8.69 -17.17
N ASN A 188 -17.96 7.72 -17.47
CA ASN A 188 -18.30 6.53 -18.25
C ASN A 188 -19.08 5.51 -17.41
N SER A 189 -20.35 5.75 -17.16
CA SER A 189 -21.27 4.92 -16.36
C SER A 189 -22.52 4.57 -17.17
N ILE A 190 -23.30 3.64 -16.66
CA ILE A 190 -24.59 3.25 -17.21
C ILE A 190 -25.67 3.64 -16.18
N LEU A 191 -26.68 4.40 -16.59
CA LEU A 191 -27.90 4.61 -15.83
C LEU A 191 -28.83 3.42 -16.04
N LEU A 192 -29.35 2.89 -14.95
CA LEU A 192 -30.17 1.68 -14.92
C LEU A 192 -31.64 2.02 -14.66
N SER A 193 -32.54 1.24 -15.25
CA SER A 193 -33.95 1.19 -14.83
C SER A 193 -34.06 0.66 -13.40
N ASP A 194 -35.23 0.83 -12.76
CA ASP A 194 -35.46 0.37 -11.40
C ASP A 194 -35.29 -1.15 -11.26
N THR A 195 -35.75 -1.92 -12.22
CA THR A 195 -35.59 -3.39 -12.25
C THR A 195 -34.13 -3.80 -12.38
N ALA A 196 -33.36 -3.13 -13.23
CA ALA A 196 -31.93 -3.36 -13.39
C ALA A 196 -31.12 -2.90 -12.18
N THR A 197 -31.55 -1.84 -11.50
CA THR A 197 -30.97 -1.36 -10.24
C THR A 197 -31.15 -2.39 -9.13
N ALA A 198 -32.35 -2.97 -8.98
CA ALA A 198 -32.60 -4.05 -8.01
C ALA A 198 -31.72 -5.26 -8.29
N LYS A 199 -31.59 -5.66 -9.57
CA LYS A 199 -30.69 -6.76 -9.99
C LYS A 199 -29.24 -6.47 -9.66
N LYS A 200 -28.76 -5.24 -9.89
CA LYS A 200 -27.41 -4.78 -9.53
C LYS A 200 -27.16 -4.90 -8.04
N LEU A 201 -28.06 -4.38 -7.19
CA LEU A 201 -27.90 -4.42 -5.74
C LEU A 201 -27.86 -5.85 -5.18
N ALA A 202 -28.68 -6.75 -5.73
CA ALA A 202 -28.65 -8.17 -5.37
C ALA A 202 -27.30 -8.82 -5.76
N ALA A 203 -26.78 -8.51 -6.95
CA ALA A 203 -25.46 -9.01 -7.39
C ALA A 203 -24.29 -8.42 -6.60
N GLU A 204 -24.35 -7.15 -6.22
CA GLU A 204 -23.35 -6.51 -5.33
C GLU A 204 -23.32 -7.19 -3.95
N LYS A 205 -24.49 -7.48 -3.37
CA LYS A 205 -24.61 -8.18 -2.08
C LYS A 205 -23.99 -9.59 -2.19
N LEU A 206 -24.35 -10.35 -3.21
CA LEU A 206 -23.81 -11.70 -3.45
C LEU A 206 -22.30 -11.68 -3.64
N ALA A 207 -21.78 -10.70 -4.39
CA ALA A 207 -20.34 -10.53 -4.58
C ALA A 207 -19.60 -10.24 -3.28
N ALA A 208 -20.17 -9.38 -2.44
CA ALA A 208 -19.63 -9.06 -1.11
C ALA A 208 -19.61 -10.30 -0.19
N GLU A 209 -20.69 -11.08 -0.18
CA GLU A 209 -20.79 -12.34 0.59
C GLU A 209 -19.76 -13.37 0.13
N LYS A 210 -19.61 -13.58 -1.18
CA LYS A 210 -18.61 -14.51 -1.73
C LYS A 210 -17.18 -14.10 -1.41
N LEU A 211 -16.84 -12.82 -1.58
CA LEU A 211 -15.51 -12.29 -1.25
C LEU A 211 -15.21 -12.35 0.26
N ALA A 212 -16.24 -12.19 1.11
CA ALA A 212 -16.09 -12.34 2.57
C ALA A 212 -15.93 -13.80 2.99
N ALA A 213 -16.53 -14.74 2.25
CA ALA A 213 -16.43 -16.18 2.50
C ALA A 213 -15.12 -16.80 2.01
N GLU A 214 -14.37 -16.12 1.16
CA GLU A 214 -13.08 -16.57 0.61
C GLU A 214 -11.98 -16.45 1.67
N ARG A 215 -11.99 -17.37 2.65
CA ARG A 215 -11.00 -17.45 3.71
C ARG A 215 -9.85 -18.34 3.29
N LEU A 216 -8.64 -17.80 3.31
CA LEU A 216 -7.42 -18.62 3.21
C LEU A 216 -7.33 -19.55 4.41
N THR A 217 -7.24 -20.87 4.14
CA THR A 217 -7.04 -21.90 5.17
C THR A 217 -5.57 -22.26 5.26
N LEU A 218 -5.12 -22.62 6.49
CA LEU A 218 -3.76 -23.11 6.70
C LEU A 218 -3.56 -24.45 5.99
N THR A 219 -2.48 -24.55 5.22
CA THR A 219 -2.04 -25.83 4.65
C THR A 219 -1.48 -26.75 5.74
N GLU A 220 -1.40 -28.04 5.50
CA GLU A 220 -0.79 -29.00 6.45
C GLU A 220 0.67 -28.64 6.75
N LYS A 221 1.41 -28.12 5.77
CA LYS A 221 2.77 -27.58 5.98
C LYS A 221 2.79 -26.41 6.95
N SER A 222 1.83 -25.48 6.83
CA SER A 222 1.71 -24.32 7.73
C SER A 222 1.37 -24.75 9.16
N LYS A 223 0.50 -25.75 9.32
CA LYS A 223 0.15 -26.33 10.62
C LYS A 223 1.36 -27.02 11.28
N ALA A 224 2.18 -27.73 10.50
CA ALA A 224 3.39 -28.38 10.99
C ALA A 224 4.43 -27.35 11.50
N ILE A 225 4.61 -26.23 10.79
CA ILE A 225 5.48 -25.13 11.23
C ILE A 225 4.98 -24.53 12.56
N ILE A 226 3.67 -24.29 12.68
CA ILE A 226 3.09 -23.77 13.92
C ILE A 226 3.31 -24.76 15.08
N ALA A 227 3.16 -26.05 14.83
CA ALA A 227 3.41 -27.08 15.85
C ALA A 227 4.88 -27.07 16.33
N GLN A 228 5.83 -26.90 15.42
CA GLN A 228 7.25 -26.76 15.79
C GLN A 228 7.51 -25.50 16.62
N LEU A 229 6.90 -24.37 16.28
CA LEU A 229 7.04 -23.11 17.03
C LEU A 229 6.43 -23.18 18.44
N ASN A 230 5.45 -24.06 18.67
CA ASN A 230 4.81 -24.27 19.96
C ASN A 230 5.50 -25.35 20.83
N SER A 231 6.49 -26.06 20.30
CA SER A 231 7.27 -27.01 21.09
C SER A 231 8.22 -26.24 22.02
N PRO A 232 8.15 -26.44 23.34
CA PRO A 232 9.14 -25.85 24.24
C PRO A 232 10.51 -26.42 23.92
N TYR A 233 11.53 -25.54 23.88
CA TYR A 233 12.94 -25.93 23.84
C TYR A 233 13.35 -26.66 25.10
#